data_29ad40dfba64cca82cda20a79084723b
#
_entry.id   29ad40dfba64cca82cda20a79084723b
#
_cell.length_a   1.000
_cell.length_b   1.000
_cell.length_c   1.000
_cell.angle_alpha   90.00
_cell.angle_beta   90.00
_cell.angle_gamma   90.00
#
_symmetry.space_group_name_H-M   'P 1'
#
loop_
_entity.id
_entity.type
_entity.pdbx_description
1 polymer ?
#
loop_
_entity_poly.entity_id
_entity_poly.type
_entity_poly.pdbx_seq_one_letter_code
_entity_poly.pdbx_strand_id
1 'polypeptide(L)'
;PEVSGLTNTTWNPGVTQPVSGRAATEDQLKAVADTAKATTDAVNLKFSGDTNTAAGVVNLKDDTFNIVGDGKYVTTDANGKDLTVKVSEAEVKKSAVSAVTVSTDTTDANNPISVTPTTSADGTTKDYKVTIDGTKIANKTNLSYKANDGTAKQVSLADGLNFKDGTLTTATIDDAGVVKYDLKTAAITAGTDGTVTGPAT
;
A
#
# COMPACT_ATOMS: atom_id res chain seq x y z
N PRO A 1 39.77 -59.11 43.85
CA PRO A 1 38.79 -59.58 44.85
C PRO A 1 37.43 -58.92 44.55
N GLU A 2 36.41 -59.78 44.37
CA GLU A 2 35.00 -59.39 44.21
C GLU A 2 34.31 -59.51 45.57
N VAL A 3 33.37 -58.59 45.86
CA VAL A 3 32.45 -58.73 46.98
C VAL A 3 31.18 -59.34 46.46
N SER A 4 30.92 -60.58 46.74
CA SER A 4 29.72 -61.31 46.33
C SER A 4 28.85 -61.68 47.52
N GLY A 5 27.62 -62.15 47.30
CA GLY A 5 26.74 -62.62 48.40
C GLY A 5 26.09 -61.49 49.16
N LEU A 6 25.97 -60.28 48.57
CA LEU A 6 25.21 -59.20 49.17
C LEU A 6 23.69 -59.54 49.19
N THR A 7 23.12 -59.57 50.38
CA THR A 7 21.72 -59.90 50.61
C THR A 7 20.81 -58.68 50.60
N ASN A 8 21.35 -57.50 50.41
CA ASN A 8 20.61 -56.26 50.35
C ASN A 8 20.02 -56.05 48.95
N THR A 9 19.00 -56.82 48.62
CA THR A 9 18.33 -56.76 47.30
C THR A 9 17.02 -55.95 47.32
N THR A 10 16.63 -55.45 48.51
CA THR A 10 15.30 -54.76 48.66
C THR A 10 15.31 -53.28 48.46
N TRP A 11 16.47 -52.66 48.34
CA TRP A 11 16.53 -51.24 48.01
C TRP A 11 16.16 -51.03 46.54
N ASN A 12 15.11 -50.24 46.31
CA ASN A 12 14.63 -49.85 44.97
C ASN A 12 14.97 -48.36 44.78
N PRO A 13 15.91 -48.03 43.87
CA PRO A 13 16.29 -46.64 43.60
C PRO A 13 15.08 -45.78 43.24
N GLY A 14 14.94 -44.59 43.85
CA GLY A 14 13.84 -43.64 43.62
C GLY A 14 12.53 -44.00 44.36
N VAL A 15 12.42 -45.18 45.00
CA VAL A 15 11.20 -45.61 45.72
C VAL A 15 11.47 -45.77 47.21
N THR A 16 12.58 -46.46 47.57
CA THR A 16 12.93 -46.70 48.98
C THR A 16 14.11 -45.83 49.38
N GLN A 17 14.15 -45.39 50.64
CA GLN A 17 15.27 -44.62 51.17
C GLN A 17 16.55 -45.49 51.29
N PRO A 18 17.71 -44.98 50.88
CA PRO A 18 18.95 -45.65 51.05
C PRO A 18 19.31 -45.71 52.55
N VAL A 19 19.94 -46.80 52.99
CA VAL A 19 20.50 -46.95 54.36
C VAL A 19 22.00 -46.70 54.29
N SER A 20 22.44 -45.69 55.05
CA SER A 20 23.85 -45.33 55.07
C SER A 20 24.72 -46.51 55.48
N GLY A 21 25.85 -46.69 54.81
CA GLY A 21 26.80 -47.75 55.06
C GLY A 21 26.52 -49.12 54.42
N ARG A 22 25.42 -49.22 53.63
CA ARG A 22 25.15 -50.42 52.82
C ARG A 22 25.71 -50.28 51.41
N ALA A 23 26.31 -51.34 50.91
CA ALA A 23 26.74 -51.45 49.53
C ALA A 23 25.56 -51.74 48.62
N ALA A 24 25.53 -51.15 47.42
CA ALA A 24 24.56 -51.48 46.36
C ALA A 24 25.04 -52.66 45.53
N THR A 25 24.14 -53.48 45.03
CA THR A 25 24.50 -54.57 44.09
C THR A 25 24.60 -53.97 42.65
N GLU A 26 25.25 -54.68 41.74
CA GLU A 26 25.33 -54.30 40.33
C GLU A 26 23.94 -54.13 39.68
N ASP A 27 22.96 -54.98 40.04
CA ASP A 27 21.59 -54.86 39.56
C ASP A 27 20.92 -53.58 40.04
N GLN A 28 21.18 -53.18 41.31
CA GLN A 28 20.65 -51.90 41.82
C GLN A 28 21.32 -50.71 41.14
N LEU A 29 22.61 -50.75 40.88
CA LEU A 29 23.35 -49.74 40.16
C LEU A 29 22.86 -49.65 38.68
N LYS A 30 22.64 -50.80 38.06
CA LYS A 30 22.06 -50.89 36.74
C LYS A 30 20.68 -50.23 36.70
N ALA A 31 19.80 -50.49 37.66
CA ALA A 31 18.49 -49.87 37.74
C ALA A 31 18.58 -48.35 37.88
N VAL A 32 19.54 -47.80 38.61
CA VAL A 32 19.80 -46.36 38.67
C VAL A 32 20.24 -45.82 37.30
N ALA A 33 21.16 -46.51 36.63
CA ALA A 33 21.66 -46.12 35.32
C ALA A 33 20.56 -46.14 34.27
N ASP A 34 19.71 -47.20 34.27
CA ASP A 34 18.58 -47.31 33.33
C ASP A 34 17.54 -46.21 33.58
N THR A 35 17.23 -45.88 34.84
CA THR A 35 16.34 -44.79 35.20
C THR A 35 16.92 -43.43 34.79
N ALA A 36 18.17 -43.18 35.04
CA ALA A 36 18.84 -41.95 34.62
C ALA A 36 18.83 -41.78 33.08
N LYS A 37 19.13 -42.87 32.38
CA LYS A 37 19.06 -42.92 30.93
C LYS A 37 17.65 -42.62 30.42
N ALA A 38 16.64 -43.30 30.97
CA ALA A 38 15.22 -43.08 30.58
C ALA A 38 14.78 -41.63 30.84
N THR A 39 15.21 -41.05 31.97
CA THR A 39 14.93 -39.65 32.28
C THR A 39 15.60 -38.71 31.28
N THR A 40 16.84 -38.96 30.91
CA THR A 40 17.58 -38.16 29.92
C THR A 40 16.95 -38.28 28.52
N ASP A 41 16.58 -39.52 28.15
CA ASP A 41 15.96 -39.79 26.85
C ASP A 41 14.53 -39.17 26.72
N ALA A 42 13.88 -38.86 27.84
CA ALA A 42 12.54 -38.32 27.91
C ALA A 42 12.49 -36.78 28.06
N VAL A 43 13.65 -36.10 28.01
CA VAL A 43 13.67 -34.63 28.10
C VAL A 43 13.10 -34.00 26.82
N ASN A 44 11.92 -33.42 26.94
CA ASN A 44 11.20 -32.84 25.84
C ASN A 44 10.95 -31.34 26.05
N LEU A 45 11.17 -30.55 25.00
CA LEU A 45 10.69 -29.17 24.90
C LEU A 45 9.27 -29.19 24.28
N LYS A 46 8.30 -28.63 24.98
CA LYS A 46 6.94 -28.46 24.48
C LYS A 46 6.73 -27.00 24.07
N PHE A 47 6.13 -26.77 22.92
CA PHE A 47 5.80 -25.43 22.43
C PHE A 47 4.50 -25.46 21.68
N SER A 48 3.89 -24.28 21.48
CA SER A 48 2.69 -24.10 20.68
C SER A 48 2.79 -22.85 19.83
N GLY A 49 2.00 -22.76 18.76
CA GLY A 49 1.89 -21.58 17.91
C GLY A 49 0.51 -20.92 18.06
N ASP A 50 0.36 -19.75 17.46
CA ASP A 50 -0.86 -18.95 17.53
C ASP A 50 -2.05 -19.62 16.83
N THR A 51 -1.79 -20.32 15.74
CA THR A 51 -2.84 -20.93 14.89
C THR A 51 -3.04 -22.42 15.12
N ASN A 52 -2.10 -23.08 15.77
CA ASN A 52 -2.16 -24.51 16.08
C ASN A 52 -2.00 -24.72 17.57
N THR A 53 -3.09 -25.13 18.23
CA THR A 53 -3.13 -25.40 19.68
C THR A 53 -2.57 -26.76 20.05
N ALA A 54 -2.30 -27.65 19.09
CA ALA A 54 -1.59 -28.88 19.35
C ALA A 54 -0.13 -28.54 19.72
N ALA A 55 0.30 -29.08 20.88
CA ALA A 55 1.68 -28.86 21.33
C ALA A 55 2.67 -29.54 20.38
N GLY A 56 3.65 -28.77 19.91
CA GLY A 56 4.86 -29.32 19.32
C GLY A 56 5.74 -29.95 20.42
N VAL A 57 6.45 -30.99 20.08
CA VAL A 57 7.35 -31.69 21.01
C VAL A 57 8.68 -31.95 20.31
N VAL A 58 9.76 -31.55 20.91
CA VAL A 58 11.14 -31.82 20.48
C VAL A 58 11.85 -32.59 21.58
N ASN A 59 12.36 -33.76 21.27
CA ASN A 59 13.25 -34.47 22.16
C ASN A 59 14.64 -33.81 22.11
N LEU A 60 15.08 -33.24 23.23
CA LEU A 60 16.34 -32.46 23.28
C LEU A 60 17.60 -33.28 23.10
N LYS A 61 17.51 -34.61 23.17
CA LYS A 61 18.63 -35.50 22.94
C LYS A 61 18.83 -35.82 21.47
N ASP A 62 17.74 -36.15 20.76
CA ASP A 62 17.81 -36.78 19.43
C ASP A 62 17.31 -35.84 18.31
N ASP A 63 16.52 -34.81 18.66
CA ASP A 63 15.93 -33.91 17.70
C ASP A 63 16.63 -32.53 17.65
N THR A 64 16.47 -31.85 16.54
CA THR A 64 16.86 -30.44 16.41
C THR A 64 15.61 -29.55 16.43
N PHE A 65 15.58 -28.58 17.35
CA PHE A 65 14.53 -27.57 17.35
C PHE A 65 14.77 -26.54 16.24
N ASN A 66 13.92 -26.57 15.21
CA ASN A 66 14.00 -25.65 14.09
C ASN A 66 12.97 -24.53 14.25
N ILE A 67 13.42 -23.30 14.17
CA ILE A 67 12.59 -22.11 14.03
C ILE A 67 12.74 -21.65 12.58
N VAL A 68 11.68 -21.75 11.80
CA VAL A 68 11.67 -21.43 10.37
C VAL A 68 10.85 -20.18 10.10
N GLY A 69 11.33 -19.32 9.22
CA GLY A 69 10.57 -18.22 8.68
C GLY A 69 9.64 -18.68 7.55
N ASP A 70 8.81 -17.80 7.06
CA ASP A 70 7.92 -18.04 5.90
C ASP A 70 8.67 -18.00 4.55
N GLY A 71 9.95 -17.68 4.58
CA GLY A 71 10.81 -17.58 3.39
C GLY A 71 10.57 -16.30 2.57
N LYS A 72 9.59 -15.49 2.93
CA LYS A 72 9.26 -14.23 2.25
C LYS A 72 9.47 -13.03 3.15
N TYR A 73 8.69 -12.93 4.21
CA TYR A 73 8.74 -11.78 5.14
C TYR A 73 9.72 -12.00 6.27
N VAL A 74 9.87 -13.23 6.71
CA VAL A 74 10.70 -13.59 7.84
C VAL A 74 11.70 -14.67 7.43
N THR A 75 12.98 -14.45 7.76
CA THR A 75 14.05 -15.45 7.66
C THR A 75 14.72 -15.63 9.01
N THR A 76 15.22 -16.83 9.27
CA THR A 76 15.96 -17.15 10.48
C THR A 76 17.35 -17.64 10.13
N ASP A 77 18.30 -17.33 10.98
CA ASP A 77 19.71 -17.72 10.85
C ASP A 77 20.23 -18.15 12.22
N ALA A 78 20.64 -19.42 12.33
CA ALA A 78 21.19 -19.99 13.55
C ALA A 78 22.70 -20.07 13.45
N ASN A 79 23.42 -19.43 14.38
CA ASN A 79 24.87 -19.42 14.45
C ASN A 79 25.34 -19.60 15.89
N GLY A 80 25.91 -20.75 16.18
CA GLY A 80 26.37 -21.11 17.53
C GLY A 80 25.21 -21.14 18.53
N LYS A 81 25.17 -20.17 19.44
CA LYS A 81 24.12 -20.05 20.47
C LYS A 81 23.04 -19.05 20.06
N ASP A 82 23.22 -18.36 18.95
CA ASP A 82 22.37 -17.26 18.53
C ASP A 82 21.41 -17.72 17.47
N LEU A 83 20.16 -17.35 17.62
CA LEU A 83 19.14 -17.42 16.60
C LEU A 83 18.72 -16.00 16.23
N THR A 84 19.04 -15.59 15.02
CA THR A 84 18.63 -14.29 14.48
C THR A 84 17.36 -14.44 13.67
N VAL A 85 16.35 -13.64 13.98
CA VAL A 85 15.12 -13.52 13.18
C VAL A 85 15.18 -12.19 12.44
N LYS A 86 15.07 -12.23 11.10
CA LYS A 86 15.15 -11.06 10.24
C LYS A 86 13.83 -10.87 9.52
N VAL A 87 13.34 -9.63 9.47
CA VAL A 87 12.20 -9.22 8.65
C VAL A 87 12.72 -8.63 7.35
N SER A 88 12.17 -9.04 6.23
CA SER A 88 12.49 -8.48 4.92
C SER A 88 11.81 -7.13 4.74
N GLU A 89 12.55 -6.05 4.94
CA GLU A 89 12.06 -4.69 4.73
C GLU A 89 11.56 -4.47 3.29
N ALA A 90 12.26 -5.05 2.31
CA ALA A 90 11.86 -4.96 0.91
C ALA A 90 10.49 -5.61 0.65
N GLU A 91 10.23 -6.80 1.20
CA GLU A 91 8.94 -7.48 1.00
C GLU A 91 7.79 -6.77 1.74
N VAL A 92 8.07 -6.20 2.92
CA VAL A 92 7.10 -5.37 3.63
C VAL A 92 6.75 -4.12 2.83
N LYS A 93 7.77 -3.43 2.27
CA LYS A 93 7.56 -2.26 1.39
C LYS A 93 6.74 -2.61 0.16
N LYS A 94 7.06 -3.70 -0.55
CA LYS A 94 6.29 -4.16 -1.71
C LYS A 94 4.83 -4.43 -1.38
N SER A 95 4.56 -5.05 -0.24
CA SER A 95 3.19 -5.31 0.21
C SER A 95 2.44 -4.02 0.52
N ALA A 96 3.09 -3.06 1.18
CA ALA A 96 2.51 -1.75 1.46
C ALA A 96 2.20 -0.99 0.16
N VAL A 97 3.13 -0.97 -0.80
CA VAL A 97 2.96 -0.34 -2.12
C VAL A 97 1.80 -0.95 -2.90
N SER A 98 1.63 -2.27 -2.84
CA SER A 98 0.54 -2.95 -3.54
C SER A 98 -0.85 -2.69 -2.92
N ALA A 99 -0.89 -2.35 -1.64
CA ALA A 99 -2.13 -2.08 -0.91
C ALA A 99 -2.67 -0.66 -1.15
N VAL A 100 -1.82 0.27 -1.61
CA VAL A 100 -2.23 1.66 -1.87
C VAL A 100 -2.69 1.80 -3.32
N THR A 101 -3.91 2.30 -3.51
CA THR A 101 -4.47 2.62 -4.81
C THR A 101 -4.90 4.08 -4.85
N VAL A 102 -4.64 4.74 -5.97
CA VAL A 102 -5.18 6.07 -6.30
C VAL A 102 -5.86 5.95 -7.65
N SER A 103 -7.11 6.32 -7.71
CA SER A 103 -7.92 6.24 -8.93
C SER A 103 -8.67 7.54 -9.17
N THR A 104 -9.09 7.72 -10.41
CA THR A 104 -10.03 8.78 -10.81
C THR A 104 -11.34 8.14 -11.25
N ASP A 105 -12.40 8.93 -11.34
CA ASP A 105 -13.62 8.49 -11.97
C ASP A 105 -13.36 8.21 -13.47
N THR A 106 -13.43 6.95 -13.85
CA THR A 106 -13.26 6.49 -15.24
C THR A 106 -14.57 6.37 -16.00
N THR A 107 -15.72 6.57 -15.35
CA THR A 107 -17.03 6.50 -15.97
C THR A 107 -17.35 7.76 -16.79
N ASP A 108 -16.74 8.88 -16.44
CA ASP A 108 -16.84 10.14 -17.17
C ASP A 108 -15.68 10.28 -18.17
N ALA A 109 -15.96 10.05 -19.45
CA ALA A 109 -15.00 10.24 -20.54
C ALA A 109 -14.41 11.67 -20.62
N ASN A 110 -15.14 12.65 -20.06
CA ASN A 110 -14.72 14.05 -19.99
C ASN A 110 -14.09 14.43 -18.65
N ASN A 111 -13.74 13.45 -17.80
CA ASN A 111 -13.02 13.73 -16.57
C ASN A 111 -11.69 14.43 -16.90
N PRO A 112 -11.44 15.65 -16.40
CA PRO A 112 -10.20 16.37 -16.67
C PRO A 112 -8.98 15.82 -15.90
N ILE A 113 -9.21 14.97 -14.92
CA ILE A 113 -8.14 14.43 -14.06
C ILE A 113 -7.79 13.02 -14.50
N SER A 114 -6.51 12.77 -14.71
CA SER A 114 -5.98 11.42 -14.91
C SER A 114 -4.88 11.10 -13.92
N VAL A 115 -4.77 9.83 -13.51
CA VAL A 115 -3.72 9.31 -12.63
C VAL A 115 -3.00 8.20 -13.35
N THR A 116 -1.70 8.33 -13.48
CA THR A 116 -0.84 7.30 -14.07
C THR A 116 0.10 6.76 -12.98
N PRO A 117 -0.09 5.52 -12.54
CA PRO A 117 0.81 4.90 -11.57
C PRO A 117 2.09 4.41 -12.25
N THR A 118 3.23 4.59 -11.60
CA THR A 118 4.53 4.03 -12.00
C THR A 118 5.15 3.36 -10.79
N THR A 119 5.47 2.08 -10.91
CA THR A 119 6.13 1.31 -9.85
C THR A 119 7.62 1.21 -10.16
N SER A 120 8.48 1.38 -9.14
CA SER A 120 9.92 1.19 -9.27
C SER A 120 10.26 -0.26 -9.68
N ALA A 121 11.42 -0.45 -10.30
CA ALA A 121 11.84 -1.77 -10.79
C ALA A 121 11.95 -2.82 -9.68
N ASP A 122 12.29 -2.41 -8.46
CA ASP A 122 12.36 -3.26 -7.27
C ASP A 122 11.01 -3.45 -6.55
N GLY A 123 9.96 -2.76 -7.00
CA GLY A 123 8.62 -2.85 -6.45
C GLY A 123 8.42 -2.19 -5.08
N THR A 124 9.42 -1.42 -4.59
CA THR A 124 9.38 -0.85 -3.23
C THR A 124 8.77 0.54 -3.16
N THR A 125 8.58 1.22 -4.30
CA THR A 125 7.93 2.53 -4.40
C THR A 125 6.92 2.55 -5.53
N LYS A 126 5.89 3.40 -5.40
CA LYS A 126 4.89 3.63 -6.43
C LYS A 126 4.53 5.11 -6.46
N ASP A 127 4.80 5.73 -7.60
CA ASP A 127 4.45 7.11 -7.86
C ASP A 127 3.12 7.20 -8.59
N TYR A 128 2.31 8.19 -8.23
CA TYR A 128 1.05 8.50 -8.89
C TYR A 128 1.16 9.88 -9.53
N LYS A 129 1.42 9.92 -10.84
CA LYS A 129 1.42 11.17 -11.59
C LYS A 129 -0.02 11.60 -11.83
N VAL A 130 -0.44 12.69 -11.21
CA VAL A 130 -1.73 13.34 -11.44
C VAL A 130 -1.58 14.38 -12.54
N THR A 131 -2.37 14.27 -13.60
CA THR A 131 -2.37 15.21 -14.72
C THR A 131 -3.75 15.82 -14.88
N ILE A 132 -3.80 17.11 -15.20
CA ILE A 132 -5.03 17.86 -15.46
C ILE A 132 -5.07 18.24 -16.93
N ASP A 133 -6.17 17.89 -17.60
CA ASP A 133 -6.45 18.26 -18.99
C ASP A 133 -7.21 19.59 -19.02
N GLY A 134 -6.50 20.66 -19.41
CA GLY A 134 -7.07 22.00 -19.49
C GLY A 134 -8.19 22.12 -20.52
N THR A 135 -8.12 21.36 -21.63
CA THR A 135 -9.18 21.36 -22.65
C THR A 135 -10.48 20.80 -22.09
N LYS A 136 -10.41 19.70 -21.36
CA LYS A 136 -11.58 19.10 -20.71
C LYS A 136 -12.17 20.03 -19.64
N ILE A 137 -11.32 20.76 -18.90
CA ILE A 137 -11.79 21.79 -17.96
C ILE A 137 -12.54 22.87 -18.70
N ALA A 138 -11.95 23.41 -19.77
CA ALA A 138 -12.56 24.47 -20.55
C ALA A 138 -13.95 24.05 -21.13
N ASN A 139 -14.05 22.80 -21.60
CA ASN A 139 -15.32 22.26 -22.13
C ASN A 139 -16.41 22.10 -21.06
N LYS A 140 -16.02 21.83 -19.81
CA LYS A 140 -16.96 21.61 -18.69
C LYS A 140 -17.28 22.87 -17.90
N THR A 141 -16.46 23.90 -18.00
CA THR A 141 -16.63 25.14 -17.24
C THR A 141 -17.41 26.13 -18.09
N ASN A 142 -18.52 26.62 -17.57
CA ASN A 142 -19.37 27.57 -18.26
C ASN A 142 -19.19 28.97 -17.72
N LEU A 143 -19.12 29.94 -18.64
CA LEU A 143 -19.31 31.36 -18.36
C LEU A 143 -20.77 31.68 -18.40
N SER A 144 -21.32 32.25 -17.33
CA SER A 144 -22.69 32.79 -17.31
C SER A 144 -22.67 34.28 -17.65
N TYR A 145 -23.47 34.69 -18.60
CA TYR A 145 -23.57 36.11 -19.05
C TYR A 145 -25.01 36.49 -19.35
N LYS A 146 -25.30 37.77 -19.31
CA LYS A 146 -26.61 38.33 -19.64
C LYS A 146 -26.47 39.71 -20.29
N ALA A 147 -27.47 40.11 -21.01
CA ALA A 147 -27.59 41.45 -21.57
C ALA A 147 -28.88 42.14 -21.06
N ASN A 148 -28.81 43.43 -20.74
CA ASN A 148 -29.93 44.27 -20.35
C ASN A 148 -30.81 43.65 -19.26
N ASP A 149 -30.17 43.07 -18.23
CA ASP A 149 -30.82 42.38 -17.09
C ASP A 149 -31.76 41.22 -17.50
N GLY A 150 -31.63 40.73 -18.72
CA GLY A 150 -32.35 39.54 -19.17
C GLY A 150 -31.94 38.25 -18.56
N THR A 151 -32.52 37.16 -19.01
CA THR A 151 -32.18 35.81 -18.55
C THR A 151 -30.71 35.47 -18.86
N ALA A 152 -29.98 34.94 -17.87
CA ALA A 152 -28.61 34.51 -18.05
C ALA A 152 -28.51 33.39 -19.09
N LYS A 153 -27.49 33.48 -19.93
CA LYS A 153 -27.06 32.46 -20.89
C LYS A 153 -25.74 31.87 -20.42
N GLN A 154 -25.42 30.75 -20.96
CA GLN A 154 -24.14 30.07 -20.66
C GLN A 154 -23.43 29.70 -21.96
N VAL A 155 -22.11 29.77 -21.92
CA VAL A 155 -21.22 29.28 -22.97
C VAL A 155 -20.06 28.56 -22.29
N SER A 156 -19.57 27.47 -22.88
CA SER A 156 -18.35 26.83 -22.36
C SER A 156 -17.14 27.76 -22.55
N LEU A 157 -16.15 27.66 -21.67
CA LEU A 157 -14.91 28.43 -21.86
C LEU A 157 -14.18 28.03 -23.14
N ALA A 158 -14.37 26.79 -23.63
CA ALA A 158 -13.80 26.35 -24.89
C ALA A 158 -14.43 27.03 -26.11
N ASP A 159 -15.74 27.22 -26.08
CA ASP A 159 -16.46 27.90 -27.18
C ASP A 159 -16.24 29.42 -27.15
N GLY A 160 -16.08 29.99 -25.95
CA GLY A 160 -15.90 31.43 -25.78
C GLY A 160 -17.07 32.27 -26.15
N LEU A 161 -16.89 33.59 -26.10
CA LEU A 161 -17.89 34.59 -26.55
C LEU A 161 -17.60 35.03 -27.99
N ASN A 162 -18.62 35.09 -28.81
CA ASN A 162 -18.52 35.60 -30.17
C ASN A 162 -19.24 36.95 -30.26
N PHE A 163 -18.47 38.01 -30.46
CA PHE A 163 -18.92 39.37 -30.61
C PHE A 163 -19.10 39.68 -32.11
N LYS A 164 -20.31 39.94 -32.58
CA LYS A 164 -20.62 40.16 -33.99
C LYS A 164 -20.90 41.60 -34.25
N ASP A 165 -20.63 42.03 -35.49
CA ASP A 165 -21.07 43.31 -36.03
C ASP A 165 -22.58 43.47 -35.86
N GLY A 166 -22.97 44.66 -35.46
CA GLY A 166 -24.36 45.12 -35.63
C GLY A 166 -24.54 45.82 -36.99
N THR A 167 -25.77 46.24 -37.29
CA THR A 167 -26.06 46.93 -38.52
C THR A 167 -25.20 48.21 -38.67
N LEU A 168 -25.07 48.96 -37.58
CA LEU A 168 -24.36 50.24 -37.57
C LEU A 168 -23.03 50.19 -36.77
N THR A 169 -22.62 49.03 -36.32
CA THR A 169 -21.37 48.87 -35.50
C THR A 169 -20.49 47.79 -36.06
N THR A 170 -19.18 47.97 -35.89
CA THR A 170 -18.16 46.96 -36.15
C THR A 170 -17.57 46.52 -34.80
N ALA A 171 -17.58 45.21 -34.54
CA ALA A 171 -16.93 44.61 -33.37
C ALA A 171 -15.47 44.28 -33.67
N THR A 172 -14.57 44.65 -32.77
CA THR A 172 -13.16 44.27 -32.82
C THR A 172 -12.71 43.74 -31.49
N ILE A 173 -11.78 42.78 -31.51
CA ILE A 173 -11.10 42.25 -30.33
C ILE A 173 -9.60 42.31 -30.61
N ASP A 174 -8.83 42.87 -29.70
CA ASP A 174 -7.39 42.86 -29.77
C ASP A 174 -6.78 41.61 -29.05
N ASP A 175 -5.46 41.42 -29.19
CA ASP A 175 -4.73 40.28 -28.57
C ASP A 175 -4.77 40.29 -27.03
N ALA A 176 -5.11 41.45 -26.43
CA ALA A 176 -5.31 41.57 -24.99
C ALA A 176 -6.76 41.26 -24.57
N GLY A 177 -7.62 40.88 -25.50
CA GLY A 177 -9.01 40.55 -25.25
C GLY A 177 -9.93 41.76 -25.07
N VAL A 178 -9.49 42.96 -25.44
CA VAL A 178 -10.29 44.16 -25.35
C VAL A 178 -11.29 44.20 -26.51
N VAL A 179 -12.58 44.21 -26.18
CA VAL A 179 -13.66 44.31 -27.13
C VAL A 179 -14.04 45.79 -27.36
N LYS A 180 -14.11 46.20 -28.62
CA LYS A 180 -14.58 47.52 -29.02
C LYS A 180 -15.71 47.40 -30.04
N TYR A 181 -16.64 48.29 -29.94
CA TYR A 181 -17.67 48.49 -30.95
C TYR A 181 -17.56 49.92 -31.53
N ASP A 182 -17.13 50.01 -32.77
CA ASP A 182 -17.00 51.26 -33.46
C ASP A 182 -18.24 51.48 -34.35
N LEU A 183 -18.71 52.73 -34.42
CA LEU A 183 -19.78 53.11 -35.34
C LEU A 183 -19.29 53.01 -36.78
N LYS A 184 -20.08 52.37 -37.63
CA LYS A 184 -19.84 52.43 -39.09
C LYS A 184 -20.21 53.81 -39.56
N THR A 185 -19.21 54.63 -39.87
CA THR A 185 -19.37 55.93 -40.41
C THR A 185 -19.44 55.81 -41.93
N ALA A 186 -20.51 56.35 -42.56
CA ALA A 186 -20.52 56.54 -43.96
C ALA A 186 -20.69 58.08 -44.24
N ALA A 187 -20.08 58.52 -45.30
CA ALA A 187 -20.18 59.93 -45.68
C ALA A 187 -21.62 60.31 -45.95
N ILE A 188 -22.05 61.42 -45.35
CA ILE A 188 -23.29 62.11 -45.74
C ILE A 188 -22.96 62.93 -46.99
N THR A 189 -23.56 62.55 -48.07
CA THR A 189 -23.40 63.28 -49.33
C THR A 189 -24.61 64.16 -49.58
N ALA A 190 -24.38 65.41 -49.81
CA ALA A 190 -25.44 66.33 -50.30
C ALA A 190 -25.48 66.27 -51.80
N GLY A 191 -26.63 65.97 -52.39
CA GLY A 191 -26.87 66.08 -53.84
C GLY A 191 -27.02 67.53 -54.23
N THR A 192 -26.67 67.83 -55.48
CA THR A 192 -26.82 69.19 -56.09
C THR A 192 -28.25 69.63 -56.18
N ASP A 193 -29.19 68.69 -55.95
CA ASP A 193 -30.64 68.89 -55.93
C ASP A 193 -31.22 69.16 -54.52
N GLY A 194 -30.34 69.31 -53.55
CA GLY A 194 -30.71 69.49 -52.14
C GLY A 194 -31.10 68.20 -51.42
N THR A 195 -30.91 67.02 -52.03
CA THR A 195 -31.11 65.76 -51.37
C THR A 195 -29.89 65.43 -50.49
N VAL A 196 -30.13 64.84 -49.32
CA VAL A 196 -29.08 64.32 -48.41
C VAL A 196 -29.22 62.85 -48.41
N THR A 197 -28.16 62.19 -48.89
CA THR A 197 -28.05 60.73 -48.81
C THR A 197 -27.11 60.35 -47.64
N GLY A 198 -27.67 59.62 -46.71
CA GLY A 198 -26.96 59.03 -45.61
C GLY A 198 -26.54 57.56 -45.88
N PRO A 199 -25.81 56.92 -44.96
CA PRO A 199 -25.45 55.51 -45.09
C PRO A 199 -26.72 54.66 -45.30
N ALA A 200 -26.62 53.74 -46.26
CA ALA A 200 -27.66 52.73 -46.45
C ALA A 200 -27.65 51.83 -45.20
N THR A 201 -28.78 51.66 -44.54
CA THR A 201 -29.05 50.79 -43.41
C THR A 201 -29.17 49.33 -43.84
#